data_c0dfb6b3cac3893699410dd36b061228
#
_entry.id   c0dfb6b3cac3893699410dd36b061228
#
_cell.length_a   1.000
_cell.length_b   1.000
_cell.length_c   1.000
_cell.angle_alpha   90.00
_cell.angle_beta   90.00
_cell.angle_gamma   90.00
#
_symmetry.space_group_name_H-M   'P 1'
#
loop_
_entity.id
_entity.type
_entity.pdbx_description
1 polymer ?
#
loop_
_entity_poly.entity_id
_entity_poly.type
_entity_poly.pdbx_seq_one_letter_code
_entity_poly.pdbx_strand_id
1 'polypeptide(L)'
;TAKDATVAAAAKVIVDRVDKEYGVVFAKSEVTLNGAKAPNGNRDSETNNGDLITDAMLWKVMQNKDGLTVDADHVVAITNGGGIRAAIKPGDVTKKDINTVLPFGNTVAVIYVTGAELLEALEASTYSLPVGGFPQVAGINFTLSTAVAYDANAETYPASIYYGPKSINRVVINSINGKEFKANEVYAV
;
A
#
# COMPACT_ATOMS: atom_id res chain seq x y z
N THR A 1 21.95 -30.46 4.19
CA THR A 1 21.80 -31.40 3.07
C THR A 1 22.49 -30.84 1.84
N ALA A 2 23.31 -31.64 1.14
CA ALA A 2 23.93 -31.23 -0.11
C ALA A 2 22.86 -30.96 -1.16
N LYS A 3 23.04 -29.89 -1.93
CA LYS A 3 22.14 -29.57 -3.06
C LYS A 3 22.36 -30.59 -4.19
N ASP A 4 21.27 -31.10 -4.77
CA ASP A 4 21.36 -31.92 -5.98
C ASP A 4 21.98 -31.09 -7.12
N ALA A 5 23.05 -31.59 -7.74
CA ALA A 5 23.82 -30.88 -8.74
C ALA A 5 23.04 -30.60 -10.03
N THR A 6 22.15 -31.53 -10.42
CA THR A 6 21.33 -31.40 -11.63
C THR A 6 20.26 -30.32 -11.44
N VAL A 7 19.57 -30.36 -10.29
CA VAL A 7 18.57 -29.35 -9.93
C VAL A 7 19.22 -27.97 -9.77
N ALA A 8 20.39 -27.91 -9.13
CA ALA A 8 21.14 -26.66 -8.96
C ALA A 8 21.57 -26.06 -10.31
N ALA A 9 22.03 -26.88 -11.26
CA ALA A 9 22.39 -26.43 -12.60
C ALA A 9 21.18 -25.90 -13.38
N ALA A 10 20.05 -26.60 -13.34
CA ALA A 10 18.81 -26.15 -13.97
C ALA A 10 18.29 -24.83 -13.37
N ALA A 11 18.30 -24.73 -12.03
CA ALA A 11 17.92 -23.50 -11.33
C ALA A 11 18.84 -22.32 -11.69
N LYS A 12 20.16 -22.58 -11.85
CA LYS A 12 21.12 -21.54 -12.22
C LYS A 12 20.81 -20.92 -13.57
N VAL A 13 20.41 -21.70 -14.57
CA VAL A 13 20.04 -21.17 -15.90
C VAL A 13 18.87 -20.16 -15.77
N ILE A 14 17.89 -20.47 -14.94
CA ILE A 14 16.74 -19.57 -14.71
C ILE A 14 17.19 -18.30 -13.97
N VAL A 15 17.99 -18.44 -12.92
CA VAL A 15 18.52 -17.31 -12.14
C VAL A 15 19.36 -16.38 -13.05
N ASP A 16 20.29 -16.93 -13.84
CA ASP A 16 21.15 -16.15 -14.74
C ASP A 16 20.31 -15.37 -15.78
N ARG A 17 19.21 -15.97 -16.26
CA ARG A 17 18.28 -15.30 -17.19
C ARG A 17 17.53 -14.16 -16.49
N VAL A 18 17.03 -14.39 -15.29
CA VAL A 18 16.37 -13.36 -14.47
C VAL A 18 17.33 -12.21 -14.15
N ASP A 19 18.56 -12.52 -13.74
CA ASP A 19 19.56 -11.50 -13.43
C ASP A 19 19.93 -10.67 -14.66
N LYS A 20 20.03 -11.28 -15.83
CA LYS A 20 20.30 -10.57 -17.09
C LYS A 20 19.14 -9.64 -17.48
N GLU A 21 17.90 -10.06 -17.30
CA GLU A 21 16.71 -9.31 -17.73
C GLU A 21 16.31 -8.23 -16.73
N TYR A 22 16.37 -8.55 -15.43
CA TYR A 22 15.84 -7.70 -14.33
C TYR A 22 16.94 -7.10 -13.44
N GLY A 23 18.21 -7.51 -13.61
CA GLY A 23 19.33 -7.02 -12.80
C GLY A 23 19.89 -5.66 -13.24
N VAL A 24 19.29 -5.02 -14.24
CA VAL A 24 19.72 -3.70 -14.71
C VAL A 24 19.38 -2.64 -13.65
N VAL A 25 20.40 -1.90 -13.21
CA VAL A 25 20.26 -0.76 -12.30
C VAL A 25 19.59 0.40 -13.02
N PHE A 26 18.55 0.96 -12.45
CA PHE A 26 17.86 2.14 -13.00
C PHE A 26 17.67 3.27 -11.97
N ALA A 27 17.92 3.01 -10.70
CA ALA A 27 17.81 3.98 -9.63
C ALA A 27 18.81 3.69 -8.51
N LYS A 28 18.93 4.59 -7.57
CA LYS A 28 19.65 4.41 -6.30
C LYS A 28 18.81 4.85 -5.14
N SER A 29 18.93 4.15 -4.03
CA SER A 29 18.36 4.58 -2.75
C SER A 29 19.48 4.96 -1.79
N GLU A 30 19.34 6.10 -1.13
CA GLU A 30 20.30 6.55 -0.10
C GLU A 30 19.94 5.98 1.28
N VAL A 31 18.72 5.50 1.44
CA VAL A 31 18.18 4.99 2.71
C VAL A 31 17.60 3.60 2.56
N THR A 32 17.40 2.91 3.67
CA THR A 32 16.58 1.69 3.66
C THR A 32 15.12 2.06 3.52
N LEU A 33 14.44 1.52 2.49
CA LEU A 33 13.00 1.55 2.37
C LEU A 33 12.43 0.36 3.14
N ASN A 34 11.63 0.63 4.16
CA ASN A 34 11.18 -0.38 5.12
C ASN A 34 10.17 -1.34 4.49
N GLY A 35 10.52 -2.61 4.43
CA GLY A 35 9.65 -3.70 3.96
C GLY A 35 9.22 -4.66 5.06
N ALA A 36 9.46 -4.33 6.34
CA ALA A 36 9.04 -5.15 7.46
C ALA A 36 7.51 -5.32 7.48
N LYS A 37 7.04 -6.44 8.03
CA LYS A 37 5.61 -6.68 8.17
C LYS A 37 5.03 -5.97 9.40
N ALA A 38 5.60 -6.28 10.58
CA ALA A 38 5.29 -5.76 11.91
C ALA A 38 6.38 -6.26 12.87
N PRO A 39 6.62 -5.63 14.05
CA PRO A 39 6.09 -4.30 14.40
C PRO A 39 6.78 -3.16 13.64
N ASN A 40 6.15 -1.99 13.61
CA ASN A 40 6.64 -0.79 12.92
C ASN A 40 6.91 -1.05 11.42
N GLY A 41 6.00 -1.72 10.78
CA GLY A 41 6.11 -2.13 9.39
C GLY A 41 4.82 -1.92 8.60
N ASN A 42 4.80 -2.39 7.37
CA ASN A 42 3.72 -2.12 6.41
C ASN A 42 2.32 -2.62 6.85
N ARG A 43 2.21 -3.40 7.95
CA ARG A 43 0.93 -3.97 8.42
C ARG A 43 0.39 -3.34 9.69
N ASP A 44 1.08 -2.38 10.26
CA ASP A 44 0.71 -1.71 11.50
C ASP A 44 1.15 -0.25 11.60
N SER A 45 1.91 0.24 10.61
CA SER A 45 2.48 1.58 10.62
C SER A 45 2.68 2.12 9.20
N GLU A 46 2.70 3.42 9.06
CA GLU A 46 3.23 4.10 7.90
C GLU A 46 4.71 3.75 7.70
N THR A 47 5.13 3.56 6.45
CA THR A 47 6.52 3.27 6.12
C THR A 47 6.96 4.05 4.90
N ASN A 48 8.23 4.47 4.88
CA ASN A 48 8.79 5.19 3.73
C ASN A 48 8.76 4.38 2.42
N ASN A 49 8.66 3.05 2.48
CA ASN A 49 8.44 2.21 1.30
C ASN A 49 6.98 2.25 0.85
N GLY A 50 6.06 2.29 1.81
CA GLY A 50 4.64 2.50 1.55
C GLY A 50 4.38 3.86 0.90
N ASP A 51 4.98 4.92 1.45
CA ASP A 51 4.87 6.29 0.94
C ASP A 51 5.39 6.37 -0.50
N LEU A 52 6.60 5.85 -0.77
CA LEU A 52 7.17 5.83 -2.11
C LEU A 52 6.25 5.12 -3.12
N ILE A 53 5.65 3.99 -2.73
CA ILE A 53 4.76 3.21 -3.60
C ILE A 53 3.48 3.99 -3.89
N THR A 54 2.85 4.55 -2.86
CA THR A 54 1.59 5.28 -3.03
C THR A 54 1.79 6.62 -3.72
N ASP A 55 2.90 7.32 -3.47
CA ASP A 55 3.29 8.51 -4.22
C ASP A 55 3.52 8.19 -5.70
N ALA A 56 4.15 7.06 -6.01
CA ALA A 56 4.33 6.62 -7.40
C ALA A 56 3.00 6.29 -8.09
N MET A 57 2.05 5.68 -7.35
CA MET A 57 0.68 5.43 -7.86
C MET A 57 -0.04 6.74 -8.13
N LEU A 58 -0.03 7.67 -7.18
CA LEU A 58 -0.64 9.00 -7.32
C LEU A 58 -0.01 9.76 -8.48
N TRP A 59 1.33 9.80 -8.55
CA TRP A 59 2.04 10.42 -9.67
C TRP A 59 1.60 9.84 -11.02
N LYS A 60 1.46 8.51 -11.12
CA LYS A 60 1.05 7.85 -12.36
C LYS A 60 -0.37 8.22 -12.79
N VAL A 61 -1.29 8.30 -11.83
CA VAL A 61 -2.67 8.74 -12.10
C VAL A 61 -2.69 10.19 -12.55
N MET A 62 -1.93 11.06 -11.90
CA MET A 62 -1.86 12.49 -12.23
C MET A 62 -1.26 12.79 -13.59
N GLN A 63 -0.50 11.86 -14.21
CA GLN A 63 -0.09 11.97 -15.62
C GLN A 63 -1.28 11.89 -16.60
N ASN A 64 -2.42 11.38 -16.16
CA ASN A 64 -3.65 11.22 -16.95
C ASN A 64 -4.85 11.93 -16.29
N LYS A 65 -4.59 13.02 -15.57
CA LYS A 65 -5.60 13.76 -14.79
C LYS A 65 -6.81 14.25 -15.59
N ASP A 66 -6.64 14.49 -16.89
CA ASP A 66 -7.73 14.95 -17.76
C ASP A 66 -8.87 13.93 -17.91
N GLY A 67 -8.63 12.68 -17.53
CA GLY A 67 -9.65 11.63 -17.45
C GLY A 67 -10.37 11.55 -16.10
N LEU A 68 -10.00 12.39 -15.12
CA LEU A 68 -10.62 12.39 -13.81
C LEU A 68 -11.84 13.33 -13.78
N THR A 69 -12.83 12.99 -12.95
CA THR A 69 -14.05 13.78 -12.76
C THR A 69 -14.04 14.64 -11.50
N VAL A 70 -12.89 14.66 -10.79
CA VAL A 70 -12.66 15.48 -9.60
C VAL A 70 -11.41 16.32 -9.78
N ASP A 71 -11.28 17.36 -8.98
CA ASP A 71 -10.09 18.21 -8.97
C ASP A 71 -8.87 17.45 -8.42
N ALA A 72 -7.67 17.91 -8.77
CA ALA A 72 -6.41 17.26 -8.40
C ALA A 72 -6.19 17.11 -6.89
N ASP A 73 -6.75 18.01 -6.11
CA ASP A 73 -6.69 17.97 -4.63
C ASP A 73 -7.66 16.97 -3.98
N HIS A 74 -8.52 16.34 -4.78
CA HIS A 74 -9.40 15.24 -4.38
C HIS A 74 -8.88 13.86 -4.85
N VAL A 75 -7.65 13.78 -5.34
CA VAL A 75 -7.04 12.53 -5.79
C VAL A 75 -6.08 12.01 -4.74
N VAL A 76 -6.27 10.78 -4.33
CA VAL A 76 -5.44 10.11 -3.31
C VAL A 76 -5.06 8.71 -3.77
N ALA A 77 -4.07 8.11 -3.15
CA ALA A 77 -3.71 6.73 -3.42
C ALA A 77 -3.70 5.88 -2.15
N ILE A 78 -4.11 4.63 -2.27
CA ILE A 78 -4.07 3.65 -1.19
C ILE A 78 -3.54 2.33 -1.73
N THR A 79 -2.64 1.70 -0.99
CA THR A 79 -2.28 0.29 -1.21
C THR A 79 -2.26 -0.47 0.09
N ASN A 80 -2.52 -1.76 0.04
CA ASN A 80 -2.48 -2.60 1.23
C ASN A 80 -1.04 -2.97 1.60
N GLY A 81 -0.67 -2.78 2.85
CA GLY A 81 0.68 -3.08 3.36
C GLY A 81 1.11 -4.54 3.18
N GLY A 82 0.14 -5.47 3.13
CA GLY A 82 0.40 -6.88 2.82
C GLY A 82 0.92 -7.13 1.40
N GLY A 83 0.72 -6.18 0.48
CA GLY A 83 1.25 -6.20 -0.88
C GLY A 83 2.75 -5.90 -0.95
N ILE A 84 3.29 -5.21 0.04
CA ILE A 84 4.71 -4.83 0.13
C ILE A 84 5.48 -5.97 0.79
N ARG A 85 6.35 -6.66 0.04
CA ARG A 85 6.88 -7.97 0.43
C ARG A 85 8.34 -7.95 0.86
N ALA A 86 9.09 -6.90 0.55
CA ALA A 86 10.52 -6.78 0.86
C ALA A 86 10.91 -5.32 1.10
N ALA A 87 12.05 -5.14 1.77
CA ALA A 87 12.73 -3.85 1.88
C ALA A 87 13.63 -3.61 0.67
N ILE A 88 13.90 -2.34 0.36
CA ILE A 88 14.98 -1.94 -0.53
C ILE A 88 16.11 -1.40 0.34
N LYS A 89 17.33 -1.92 0.14
CA LYS A 89 18.52 -1.47 0.86
C LYS A 89 19.12 -0.24 0.20
N PRO A 90 19.93 0.56 0.91
CA PRO A 90 20.73 1.59 0.28
C PRO A 90 21.64 1.02 -0.81
N GLY A 91 21.82 1.78 -1.88
CA GLY A 91 22.62 1.40 -3.03
C GLY A 91 21.83 1.32 -4.33
N ASP A 92 22.31 0.53 -5.26
CA ASP A 92 21.70 0.36 -6.57
C ASP A 92 20.34 -0.37 -6.47
N VAL A 93 19.37 0.12 -7.22
CA VAL A 93 18.01 -0.44 -7.31
C VAL A 93 17.76 -0.96 -8.71
N THR A 94 17.32 -2.20 -8.80
CA THR A 94 17.04 -2.92 -10.04
C THR A 94 15.55 -3.24 -10.21
N LYS A 95 15.12 -3.60 -11.41
CA LYS A 95 13.77 -4.14 -11.63
C LYS A 95 13.49 -5.38 -10.80
N LYS A 96 14.54 -6.19 -10.51
CA LYS A 96 14.43 -7.37 -9.66
C LYS A 96 14.04 -6.98 -8.23
N ASP A 97 14.61 -5.89 -7.69
CA ASP A 97 14.27 -5.39 -6.37
C ASP A 97 12.80 -4.95 -6.32
N ILE A 98 12.34 -4.18 -7.32
CA ILE A 98 10.93 -3.77 -7.40
C ILE A 98 10.00 -4.97 -7.50
N ASN A 99 10.30 -5.95 -8.35
CA ASN A 99 9.48 -7.17 -8.47
C ASN A 99 9.50 -8.03 -7.19
N THR A 100 10.55 -7.91 -6.38
CA THR A 100 10.61 -8.57 -5.06
C THR A 100 9.73 -7.84 -4.05
N VAL A 101 9.69 -6.51 -4.11
CA VAL A 101 8.82 -5.67 -3.27
C VAL A 101 7.34 -5.84 -3.64
N LEU A 102 7.02 -5.80 -4.93
CA LEU A 102 5.65 -5.86 -5.47
C LEU A 102 5.48 -7.05 -6.45
N PRO A 103 5.46 -8.29 -5.95
CA PRO A 103 5.54 -9.47 -6.81
C PRO A 103 4.23 -9.87 -7.49
N PHE A 104 3.10 -9.23 -7.16
CA PHE A 104 1.78 -9.70 -7.59
C PHE A 104 1.33 -9.21 -8.96
N GLY A 105 2.08 -8.29 -9.58
CA GLY A 105 1.75 -7.75 -10.91
C GLY A 105 0.41 -7.00 -10.95
N ASN A 106 0.02 -6.40 -9.83
CA ASN A 106 -1.22 -5.62 -9.75
C ASN A 106 -1.15 -4.38 -10.63
N THR A 107 -2.30 -3.98 -11.15
CA THR A 107 -2.48 -2.74 -11.91
C THR A 107 -3.07 -1.65 -11.01
N VAL A 108 -2.81 -0.39 -11.37
CA VAL A 108 -3.47 0.76 -10.74
C VAL A 108 -4.88 0.90 -11.32
N ALA A 109 -5.86 1.01 -10.45
CA ALA A 109 -7.25 1.33 -10.80
C ALA A 109 -7.66 2.61 -10.05
N VAL A 110 -8.59 3.36 -10.64
CA VAL A 110 -9.18 4.54 -10.00
C VAL A 110 -10.66 4.26 -9.77
N ILE A 111 -11.11 4.49 -8.55
CA ILE A 111 -12.52 4.44 -8.15
C ILE A 111 -12.91 5.78 -7.54
N TYR A 112 -14.18 6.13 -7.63
CA TYR A 112 -14.74 7.33 -7.02
C TYR A 112 -15.58 6.94 -5.82
N VAL A 113 -15.28 7.54 -4.69
CA VAL A 113 -15.97 7.28 -3.41
C VAL A 113 -16.29 8.60 -2.71
N THR A 114 -17.31 8.62 -1.89
CA THR A 114 -17.56 9.73 -0.98
C THR A 114 -16.51 9.73 0.14
N GLY A 115 -16.29 10.88 0.78
CA GLY A 115 -15.42 10.95 1.95
C GLY A 115 -15.89 10.02 3.08
N ALA A 116 -17.20 9.84 3.25
CA ALA A 116 -17.74 8.89 4.23
C ALA A 116 -17.29 7.44 3.92
N GLU A 117 -17.38 7.01 2.65
CA GLU A 117 -16.92 5.69 2.21
C GLU A 117 -15.40 5.54 2.33
N LEU A 118 -14.64 6.61 2.06
CA LEU A 118 -13.18 6.63 2.27
C LEU A 118 -12.83 6.41 3.74
N LEU A 119 -13.53 7.11 4.65
CA LEU A 119 -13.35 6.93 6.09
C LEU A 119 -13.68 5.49 6.51
N GLU A 120 -14.82 4.94 6.05
CA GLU A 120 -15.17 3.54 6.32
C GLU A 120 -14.12 2.55 5.83
N ALA A 121 -13.52 2.79 4.66
CA ALA A 121 -12.46 1.94 4.12
C ALA A 121 -11.20 1.97 5.01
N LEU A 122 -10.81 3.12 5.54
CA LEU A 122 -9.70 3.25 6.47
C LEU A 122 -10.02 2.58 7.83
N GLU A 123 -11.23 2.75 8.35
CA GLU A 123 -11.72 2.07 9.55
C GLU A 123 -11.65 0.54 9.39
N ALA A 124 -12.20 0.01 8.30
CA ALA A 124 -12.17 -1.41 7.99
C ALA A 124 -10.75 -1.96 7.82
N SER A 125 -9.83 -1.15 7.30
CA SER A 125 -8.44 -1.56 7.06
C SER A 125 -7.57 -1.56 8.33
N THR A 126 -8.06 -0.97 9.42
CA THR A 126 -7.28 -0.75 10.65
C THR A 126 -7.88 -1.41 11.91
N TYR A 127 -8.98 -2.15 11.79
CA TYR A 127 -9.69 -2.71 12.94
C TYR A 127 -8.85 -3.72 13.74
N SER A 128 -7.97 -4.46 13.08
CA SER A 128 -7.14 -5.51 13.70
C SER A 128 -5.70 -5.37 13.23
N LEU A 129 -4.78 -5.09 14.14
CA LEU A 129 -3.36 -4.91 13.85
C LEU A 129 -2.51 -5.98 14.51
N PRO A 130 -1.47 -6.49 13.81
CA PRO A 130 -1.07 -6.16 12.44
C PRO A 130 -1.95 -6.88 11.41
N VAL A 131 -2.30 -6.19 10.32
CA VAL A 131 -3.18 -6.77 9.28
C VAL A 131 -2.64 -6.49 7.87
N GLY A 132 -2.82 -7.45 6.95
CA GLY A 132 -2.39 -7.29 5.57
C GLY A 132 -3.12 -6.17 4.81
N GLY A 133 -4.32 -5.80 5.26
CA GLY A 133 -5.11 -4.70 4.73
C GLY A 133 -4.71 -3.32 5.23
N PHE A 134 -3.74 -3.20 6.17
CA PHE A 134 -3.30 -1.90 6.68
C PHE A 134 -2.96 -0.95 5.53
N PRO A 135 -3.53 0.28 5.51
CA PRO A 135 -3.38 1.17 4.38
C PRO A 135 -2.05 1.91 4.43
N GLN A 136 -1.28 1.84 3.35
CA GLN A 136 -0.24 2.79 3.01
C GLN A 136 -0.88 3.80 2.06
N VAL A 137 -0.69 5.09 2.26
CA VAL A 137 -1.48 6.13 1.60
C VAL A 137 -0.63 7.26 1.04
N ALA A 138 -1.13 7.92 -0.01
CA ALA A 138 -0.64 9.21 -0.47
C ALA A 138 -1.79 10.21 -0.58
N GLY A 139 -1.55 11.45 -0.16
CA GLY A 139 -2.54 12.52 -0.15
C GLY A 139 -3.54 12.46 1.02
N ILE A 140 -3.45 11.48 1.90
CA ILE A 140 -4.30 11.34 3.08
C ILE A 140 -3.47 11.51 4.35
N ASN A 141 -3.82 12.47 5.20
CA ASN A 141 -3.30 12.55 6.56
C ASN A 141 -4.39 12.07 7.51
N PHE A 142 -4.14 11.00 8.26
CA PHE A 142 -5.10 10.47 9.22
C PHE A 142 -4.44 10.03 10.52
N THR A 143 -5.22 10.04 11.59
CA THR A 143 -4.82 9.54 12.89
C THR A 143 -5.57 8.25 13.19
N LEU A 144 -4.86 7.23 13.63
CA LEU A 144 -5.42 5.96 14.12
C LEU A 144 -5.23 5.86 15.63
N SER A 145 -6.32 5.72 16.38
CA SER A 145 -6.29 5.50 17.83
C SER A 145 -6.67 4.07 18.19
N THR A 146 -5.69 3.23 18.45
CA THR A 146 -5.91 1.83 18.87
C THR A 146 -6.42 1.71 20.31
N ALA A 147 -6.38 2.79 21.10
CA ALA A 147 -6.94 2.84 22.45
C ALA A 147 -8.47 2.88 22.50
N VAL A 148 -9.12 3.30 21.40
CA VAL A 148 -10.57 3.29 21.31
C VAL A 148 -11.07 1.85 21.21
N ALA A 149 -11.91 1.45 22.19
CA ALA A 149 -12.56 0.14 22.13
C ALA A 149 -13.65 0.14 21.06
N TYR A 150 -13.88 -1.02 20.44
CA TYR A 150 -14.99 -1.22 19.50
C TYR A 150 -15.71 -2.53 19.81
N ASP A 151 -16.98 -2.61 19.40
CA ASP A 151 -17.74 -3.85 19.53
C ASP A 151 -17.39 -4.82 18.41
N ALA A 152 -16.74 -5.93 18.77
CA ALA A 152 -16.36 -6.97 17.82
C ALA A 152 -17.56 -7.71 17.20
N ASN A 153 -18.76 -7.57 17.79
CA ASN A 153 -20.01 -8.16 17.31
C ASN A 153 -20.89 -7.16 16.55
N ALA A 154 -20.40 -5.94 16.33
CA ALA A 154 -21.10 -4.95 15.53
C ALA A 154 -21.35 -5.42 14.09
N GLU A 155 -22.24 -4.72 13.37
CA GLU A 155 -22.51 -5.00 11.98
C GLU A 155 -21.23 -5.02 11.15
N THR A 156 -21.08 -6.03 10.29
CA THR A 156 -19.95 -6.17 9.38
C THR A 156 -20.32 -5.72 7.97
N TYR A 157 -19.31 -5.52 7.12
CA TYR A 157 -19.55 -5.18 5.71
C TYR A 157 -20.13 -6.38 4.98
N PRO A 158 -21.29 -6.25 4.31
CA PRO A 158 -21.91 -7.36 3.59
C PRO A 158 -21.03 -7.80 2.42
N ALA A 159 -20.94 -9.11 2.19
CA ALA A 159 -20.15 -9.73 1.12
C ALA A 159 -18.64 -9.37 1.13
N SER A 160 -18.12 -8.83 2.23
CA SER A 160 -16.69 -8.53 2.39
C SER A 160 -15.93 -9.78 2.81
N ILE A 161 -14.72 -9.94 2.25
CA ILE A 161 -13.74 -10.92 2.73
C ILE A 161 -12.93 -10.38 3.93
N TYR A 162 -13.10 -9.13 4.30
CA TYR A 162 -12.50 -8.50 5.47
C TYR A 162 -13.50 -8.52 6.61
N TYR A 163 -13.19 -9.28 7.63
CA TYR A 163 -14.04 -9.49 8.80
C TYR A 163 -13.78 -8.43 9.86
N GLY A 164 -14.21 -7.22 9.63
CA GLY A 164 -14.16 -6.15 10.62
C GLY A 164 -15.55 -5.55 10.85
N PRO A 165 -15.82 -5.07 12.05
CA PRO A 165 -17.06 -4.32 12.31
C PRO A 165 -17.05 -2.98 11.58
N LYS A 166 -18.22 -2.50 11.20
CA LYS A 166 -18.40 -1.14 10.68
C LYS A 166 -18.17 -0.10 11.76
N SER A 167 -17.69 1.08 11.38
CA SER A 167 -17.68 2.29 12.21
C SER A 167 -17.04 2.09 13.58
N ILE A 168 -15.80 1.59 13.60
CA ILE A 168 -15.07 1.39 14.86
C ILE A 168 -14.61 2.70 15.53
N ASN A 169 -14.75 3.84 14.85
CA ASN A 169 -14.43 5.19 15.32
C ASN A 169 -12.97 5.34 15.81
N ARG A 170 -12.05 4.68 15.16
CA ARG A 170 -10.62 4.72 15.45
C ARG A 170 -9.83 5.62 14.53
N VAL A 171 -10.39 5.97 13.37
CA VAL A 171 -9.75 6.78 12.36
C VAL A 171 -10.32 8.19 12.33
N VAL A 172 -9.44 9.17 12.28
CA VAL A 172 -9.79 10.57 12.01
C VAL A 172 -8.97 10.99 10.78
N ILE A 173 -9.63 11.34 9.69
CA ILE A 173 -8.97 11.95 8.53
C ILE A 173 -8.75 13.43 8.86
N ASN A 174 -7.49 13.83 9.05
CA ASN A 174 -7.11 15.19 9.42
C ASN A 174 -7.13 16.12 8.19
N SER A 175 -6.67 15.63 7.04
CA SER A 175 -6.67 16.38 5.79
C SER A 175 -6.52 15.47 4.57
N ILE A 176 -6.97 15.97 3.42
CA ILE A 176 -6.71 15.40 2.10
C ILE A 176 -5.91 16.43 1.29
N ASN A 177 -4.71 16.06 0.85
CA ASN A 177 -3.78 16.96 0.13
C ASN A 177 -3.60 18.32 0.84
N GLY A 178 -3.56 18.31 2.18
CA GLY A 178 -3.42 19.52 3.02
C GLY A 178 -4.69 20.36 3.16
N LYS A 179 -5.82 19.94 2.57
CA LYS A 179 -7.13 20.59 2.71
C LYS A 179 -8.01 19.89 3.74
N GLU A 180 -9.00 20.62 4.24
CA GLU A 180 -10.01 20.06 5.15
C GLU A 180 -10.73 18.87 4.51
N PHE A 181 -10.83 17.77 5.24
CA PHE A 181 -11.60 16.60 4.82
C PHE A 181 -13.10 16.87 4.89
N LYS A 182 -13.84 16.43 3.86
CA LYS A 182 -15.29 16.56 3.81
C LYS A 182 -15.95 15.23 3.43
N ALA A 183 -16.75 14.71 4.35
CA ALA A 183 -17.39 13.41 4.21
C ALA A 183 -18.38 13.31 3.02
N ASN A 184 -18.95 14.44 2.59
CA ASN A 184 -19.94 14.52 1.51
C ASN A 184 -19.35 14.85 0.13
N GLU A 185 -18.05 15.12 0.04
CA GLU A 185 -17.37 15.32 -1.24
C GLU A 185 -16.92 13.99 -1.84
N VAL A 186 -16.67 13.98 -3.15
CA VAL A 186 -16.21 12.80 -3.89
C VAL A 186 -14.71 12.88 -4.08
N TYR A 187 -14.05 11.76 -3.83
CA TYR A 187 -12.61 11.58 -3.99
C TYR A 187 -12.33 10.48 -5.02
N ALA A 188 -11.30 10.69 -5.84
CA ALA A 188 -10.73 9.65 -6.70
C ALA A 188 -9.63 8.91 -5.92
N VAL A 189 -9.82 7.61 -5.72
CA VAL A 189 -8.92 6.76 -4.96
C VAL A 189 -8.24 5.74 -5.87
#